data_6bc86b9d97f37f8ca002732936427bcf
#
_entry.id   6bc86b9d97f37f8ca002732936427bcf
#
_cell.length_a   1.000
_cell.length_b   1.000
_cell.length_c   1.000
_cell.angle_alpha   90.00
_cell.angle_beta   90.00
_cell.angle_gamma   90.00
#
_symmetry.space_group_name_H-M   'P 1'
#
loop_
_entity.id
_entity.type
_entity.pdbx_description
1 polymer ?
#
loop_
_entity_poly.entity_id
_entity_poly.type
_entity_poly.pdbx_seq_one_letter_code
_entity_poly.pdbx_strand_id
1 'polypeptide(L)'
;PIELNVFDNSGITVNVVSNIKPEPALNSPISKDRLVAQISKTNNTPFKFDNIEIDLDDGLFIQGISCINELRRNALSQYEQKLISSFRKSIDNVNFKYNHSCINHSTFKTKKVSVLFNLLNKNFDYTRLQNVDNIYIPFKFFVLNDFSSIIQKISEKFNTYIYMPTIMRNNYTKLISNNLPNILKTYNIKGFVLSNIGNFELLKQYQSKYDFICNYTFNVFNSLT
;
A
#
# COMPACT_ATOMS: atom_id res chain seq x y z
N PRO A 1 27.11 -33.07 11.15
CA PRO A 1 27.08 -31.68 10.68
C PRO A 1 26.25 -30.83 11.63
N ILE A 2 26.47 -29.52 11.64
CA ILE A 2 25.62 -28.56 12.35
C ILE A 2 24.59 -28.06 11.34
N GLU A 3 23.33 -28.07 11.71
CA GLU A 3 22.23 -27.63 10.88
C GLU A 3 21.55 -26.43 11.51
N LEU A 4 21.17 -25.45 10.67
CA LEU A 4 20.38 -24.30 11.08
C LEU A 4 19.14 -24.20 10.20
N ASN A 5 17.97 -24.32 10.86
CA ASN A 5 16.68 -24.13 10.22
C ASN A 5 16.12 -22.76 10.59
N VAL A 6 15.79 -21.95 9.59
CA VAL A 6 15.12 -20.65 9.75
C VAL A 6 13.77 -20.71 9.06
N PHE A 7 12.72 -20.33 9.76
CA PHE A 7 11.37 -20.33 9.22
C PHE A 7 10.53 -19.18 9.80
N ASP A 8 9.46 -18.85 9.14
CA ASP A 8 8.49 -17.84 9.57
C ASP A 8 7.05 -18.34 9.50
N ASN A 9 6.11 -17.51 9.94
CA ASN A 9 4.68 -17.82 9.92
C ASN A 9 4.07 -17.78 8.51
N SER A 10 4.80 -17.30 7.48
CA SER A 10 4.35 -17.28 6.08
C SER A 10 4.62 -18.59 5.34
N GLY A 11 5.37 -19.50 5.97
CA GLY A 11 5.74 -20.81 5.40
C GLY A 11 7.08 -20.81 4.64
N ILE A 12 7.84 -19.71 4.70
CA ILE A 12 9.20 -19.69 4.13
C ILE A 12 10.14 -20.41 5.10
N THR A 13 10.82 -21.46 4.60
CA THR A 13 11.77 -22.26 5.36
C THR A 13 13.10 -22.32 4.65
N VAL A 14 14.20 -22.18 5.38
CA VAL A 14 15.59 -22.32 4.91
C VAL A 14 16.32 -23.28 5.84
N ASN A 15 17.00 -24.24 5.27
CA ASN A 15 17.92 -25.15 5.97
C ASN A 15 19.34 -24.91 5.45
N VAL A 16 20.28 -24.70 6.35
CA VAL A 16 21.72 -24.56 6.04
C VAL A 16 22.51 -25.52 6.89
N VAL A 17 23.37 -26.27 6.24
CA VAL A 17 24.23 -27.28 6.88
C VAL A 17 25.68 -26.85 6.82
N SER A 18 26.39 -26.97 7.93
CA SER A 18 27.85 -26.72 8.01
C SER A 18 28.65 -27.94 7.55
N ASN A 19 29.76 -27.66 6.90
CA ASN A 19 30.75 -28.68 6.58
C ASN A 19 31.59 -29.10 7.82
N ILE A 20 31.53 -28.35 8.92
CA ILE A 20 32.24 -28.61 10.16
C ILE A 20 31.44 -29.61 10.99
N LYS A 21 32.15 -30.63 11.45
CA LYS A 21 31.58 -31.61 12.38
C LYS A 21 31.96 -31.21 13.81
N PRO A 22 31.04 -31.25 14.76
CA PRO A 22 31.36 -31.11 16.17
C PRO A 22 32.29 -32.23 16.60
N GLU A 23 33.19 -31.94 17.53
CA GLU A 23 34.13 -32.89 18.11
C GLU A 23 33.86 -33.06 19.61
N PRO A 24 34.26 -34.18 20.24
CA PRO A 24 34.14 -34.33 21.68
C PRO A 24 34.95 -33.24 22.40
N ALA A 25 34.38 -32.62 23.41
CA ALA A 25 35.04 -31.57 24.18
C ALA A 25 36.14 -32.14 25.07
N LEU A 26 37.37 -31.64 24.93
CA LEU A 26 38.52 -32.00 25.77
C LEU A 26 38.46 -31.30 27.14
N ASN A 27 37.96 -30.06 27.22
CA ASN A 27 37.99 -29.26 28.46
C ASN A 27 36.61 -28.71 28.81
N SER A 28 35.90 -28.02 27.91
CA SER A 28 34.58 -27.47 28.18
C SER A 28 33.68 -27.55 26.95
N PRO A 29 32.50 -28.18 27.06
CA PRO A 29 31.52 -28.20 25.98
C PRO A 29 30.96 -26.80 25.71
N ILE A 30 30.46 -26.60 24.53
CA ILE A 30 29.79 -25.34 24.17
C ILE A 30 28.42 -25.25 24.90
N SER A 31 28.14 -24.13 25.53
CA SER A 31 26.85 -23.92 26.19
C SER A 31 25.78 -23.46 25.22
N LYS A 32 24.53 -23.87 25.45
CA LYS A 32 23.35 -23.42 24.69
C LYS A 32 23.25 -21.91 24.72
N ASP A 33 23.44 -21.27 25.86
CA ASP A 33 23.34 -19.80 26.02
C ASP A 33 24.35 -19.06 25.10
N ARG A 34 25.56 -19.61 24.96
CA ARG A 34 26.55 -19.03 24.06
C ARG A 34 26.16 -19.14 22.59
N LEU A 35 25.53 -20.25 22.20
CA LEU A 35 24.97 -20.42 20.84
C LEU A 35 23.85 -19.46 20.59
N VAL A 36 22.86 -19.36 21.50
CA VAL A 36 21.77 -18.40 21.42
C VAL A 36 22.29 -16.99 21.25
N ALA A 37 23.27 -16.58 22.07
CA ALA A 37 23.87 -15.25 22.01
C ALA A 37 24.57 -14.95 20.67
N GLN A 38 25.07 -15.97 19.97
CA GLN A 38 25.70 -15.77 18.64
C GLN A 38 24.66 -15.77 17.52
N ILE A 39 23.65 -16.64 17.59
CA ILE A 39 22.59 -16.71 16.57
C ILE A 39 21.71 -15.46 16.62
N SER A 40 21.44 -14.93 17.80
CA SER A 40 20.62 -13.71 17.99
C SER A 40 21.22 -12.44 17.37
N LYS A 41 22.49 -12.45 16.98
CA LYS A 41 23.16 -11.29 16.39
C LYS A 41 22.74 -11.09 14.93
N THR A 42 21.65 -10.40 14.71
CA THR A 42 21.11 -10.10 13.36
C THR A 42 21.51 -8.72 12.85
N ASN A 43 22.54 -8.09 13.42
CA ASN A 43 23.04 -6.78 13.05
C ASN A 43 23.25 -6.68 11.51
N ASN A 44 22.87 -5.58 10.91
CA ASN A 44 22.87 -5.31 9.46
C ASN A 44 21.85 -6.10 8.63
N THR A 45 20.87 -6.74 9.27
CA THR A 45 19.72 -7.35 8.59
C THR A 45 18.42 -6.78 9.13
N PRO A 46 17.33 -6.77 8.34
CA PRO A 46 16.02 -6.33 8.83
C PRO A 46 15.31 -7.39 9.70
N PHE A 47 15.97 -8.51 9.96
CA PHE A 47 15.39 -9.67 10.65
C PHE A 47 15.68 -9.69 12.14
N LYS A 48 14.76 -10.29 12.89
CA LYS A 48 14.90 -10.60 14.30
C LYS A 48 14.38 -12.01 14.54
N PHE A 49 15.10 -12.80 15.34
CA PHE A 49 14.58 -14.10 15.80
C PHE A 49 13.71 -13.88 17.03
N ASP A 50 12.47 -14.33 16.96
CA ASP A 50 11.53 -14.28 18.09
C ASP A 50 11.71 -15.48 19.02
N ASN A 51 12.06 -16.65 18.46
CA ASN A 51 12.38 -17.86 19.21
C ASN A 51 13.61 -18.55 18.61
N ILE A 52 14.46 -19.11 19.47
CA ILE A 52 15.63 -19.91 19.10
C ILE A 52 15.63 -21.17 19.92
N GLU A 53 15.45 -22.30 19.25
CA GLU A 53 15.54 -23.62 19.85
C GLU A 53 16.85 -24.29 19.47
N ILE A 54 17.53 -24.89 20.44
CA ILE A 54 18.81 -25.56 20.23
C ILE A 54 18.70 -26.99 20.70
N ASP A 55 18.86 -27.90 19.76
CA ASP A 55 19.09 -29.30 20.02
C ASP A 55 20.60 -29.57 19.93
N LEU A 56 21.22 -30.02 21.01
CA LEU A 56 22.61 -30.19 21.15
C LEU A 56 22.91 -31.46 21.92
N ASP A 57 23.66 -32.35 21.30
CA ASP A 57 24.19 -33.55 21.98
C ASP A 57 25.19 -33.14 23.09
N ASP A 58 25.14 -33.82 24.21
CA ASP A 58 25.97 -33.51 25.36
C ASP A 58 27.46 -33.80 25.08
N GLY A 59 28.32 -32.95 25.62
CA GLY A 59 29.78 -33.16 25.57
C GLY A 59 30.45 -32.77 24.25
N LEU A 60 29.78 -32.08 23.35
CA LEU A 60 30.33 -31.65 22.09
C LEU A 60 31.00 -30.25 22.17
N PHE A 61 32.02 -30.08 21.36
CA PHE A 61 32.76 -28.84 21.13
C PHE A 61 32.71 -28.45 19.65
N ILE A 62 32.54 -27.18 19.40
CA ILE A 62 32.55 -26.62 18.04
C ILE A 62 33.85 -25.81 17.89
N GLN A 63 34.69 -26.20 16.96
CA GLN A 63 35.91 -25.47 16.62
C GLN A 63 35.56 -24.13 15.99
N GLY A 64 35.56 -23.08 16.82
CA GLY A 64 35.40 -21.70 16.38
C GLY A 64 33.94 -21.24 16.20
N ILE A 65 33.63 -20.19 16.93
CA ILE A 65 32.31 -19.48 16.81
C ILE A 65 32.08 -18.87 15.40
N SER A 66 33.15 -18.72 14.61
CA SER A 66 33.08 -18.26 13.22
C SER A 66 32.15 -19.11 12.35
N CYS A 67 32.16 -20.42 12.56
CA CYS A 67 31.28 -21.35 11.85
C CYS A 67 29.77 -21.05 12.09
N ILE A 68 29.42 -20.83 13.34
CA ILE A 68 28.03 -20.47 13.70
C ILE A 68 27.62 -19.13 13.07
N ASN A 69 28.55 -18.17 13.05
CA ASN A 69 28.29 -16.87 12.43
C ASN A 69 28.16 -16.99 10.92
N GLU A 70 28.89 -17.88 10.26
CA GLU A 70 28.81 -18.15 8.83
C GLU A 70 27.46 -18.82 8.51
N LEU A 71 27.10 -19.87 9.25
CA LEU A 71 25.79 -20.52 9.11
C LEU A 71 24.62 -19.53 9.21
N ARG A 72 24.66 -18.69 10.25
CA ARG A 72 23.62 -17.66 10.44
C ARG A 72 23.57 -16.69 9.25
N ARG A 73 24.71 -16.17 8.77
CA ARG A 73 24.74 -15.25 7.62
C ARG A 73 24.19 -15.91 6.36
N ASN A 74 24.59 -17.14 6.09
CA ASN A 74 24.12 -17.90 4.94
C ASN A 74 22.64 -18.17 5.02
N ALA A 75 22.13 -18.56 6.19
CA ALA A 75 20.71 -18.80 6.41
C ALA A 75 19.88 -17.53 6.20
N LEU A 76 20.29 -16.40 6.79
CA LEU A 76 19.58 -15.13 6.62
C LEU A 76 19.64 -14.62 5.17
N SER A 77 20.76 -14.77 4.48
CA SER A 77 20.88 -14.40 3.06
C SER A 77 19.96 -15.25 2.17
N GLN A 78 19.93 -16.56 2.38
CA GLN A 78 19.03 -17.44 1.64
C GLN A 78 17.55 -17.17 1.95
N TYR A 79 17.24 -16.87 3.21
CA TYR A 79 15.90 -16.50 3.63
C TYR A 79 15.46 -15.19 2.95
N GLU A 80 16.31 -14.17 2.93
CA GLU A 80 16.05 -12.90 2.25
C GLU A 80 15.77 -13.11 0.75
N GLN A 81 16.57 -13.94 0.07
CA GLN A 81 16.38 -14.26 -1.34
C GLN A 81 15.06 -14.99 -1.59
N LYS A 82 14.67 -15.95 -0.75
CA LYS A 82 13.40 -16.64 -0.84
C LYS A 82 12.23 -15.68 -0.59
N LEU A 83 12.37 -14.80 0.40
CA LEU A 83 11.36 -13.78 0.70
C LEU A 83 11.17 -12.83 -0.49
N ILE A 84 12.25 -12.30 -1.05
CA ILE A 84 12.19 -11.43 -2.24
C ILE A 84 11.54 -12.17 -3.43
N SER A 85 11.93 -13.42 -3.66
CA SER A 85 11.36 -14.20 -4.76
C SER A 85 9.88 -14.54 -4.57
N SER A 86 9.40 -14.67 -3.33
CA SER A 86 7.97 -14.89 -3.05
C SER A 86 7.10 -13.71 -3.48
N PHE A 87 7.64 -12.49 -3.47
CA PHE A 87 6.95 -11.29 -3.97
C PHE A 87 7.02 -11.14 -5.50
N ARG A 88 7.94 -11.83 -6.17
CA ARG A 88 8.03 -11.80 -7.63
C ARG A 88 6.99 -12.75 -8.19
N LYS A 89 5.95 -12.20 -8.79
CA LYS A 89 5.01 -12.99 -9.59
C LYS A 89 5.73 -13.41 -10.86
N SER A 90 5.78 -14.72 -11.16
CA SER A 90 6.15 -15.18 -12.49
C SER A 90 5.09 -14.65 -13.46
N ILE A 91 5.53 -13.90 -14.46
CA ILE A 91 4.67 -13.59 -15.60
C ILE A 91 4.66 -14.88 -16.41
N ASP A 92 3.67 -15.73 -16.20
CA ASP A 92 3.37 -16.77 -17.17
C ASP A 92 3.15 -16.07 -18.51
N ASN A 93 3.63 -16.67 -19.61
CA ASN A 93 3.42 -16.16 -20.95
C ASN A 93 1.91 -16.07 -21.22
N VAL A 94 1.29 -15.02 -20.71
CA VAL A 94 -0.09 -14.70 -21.01
C VAL A 94 -0.07 -14.16 -22.43
N ASN A 95 -0.52 -14.96 -23.38
CA ASN A 95 -0.84 -14.50 -24.71
C ASN A 95 -1.97 -13.48 -24.57
N PHE A 96 -1.62 -12.22 -24.31
CA PHE A 96 -2.56 -11.11 -24.36
C PHE A 96 -3.04 -10.96 -25.80
N LYS A 97 -4.16 -11.59 -26.13
CA LYS A 97 -4.92 -11.18 -27.29
C LYS A 97 -5.56 -9.84 -26.97
N TYR A 98 -4.92 -8.77 -27.40
CA TYR A 98 -5.55 -7.47 -27.40
C TYR A 98 -6.73 -7.52 -28.38
N ASN A 99 -7.92 -7.69 -27.86
CA ASN A 99 -9.09 -7.29 -28.61
C ASN A 99 -9.06 -5.76 -28.63
N HIS A 100 -8.51 -5.18 -29.68
CA HIS A 100 -8.77 -3.80 -30.03
C HIS A 100 -10.26 -3.68 -30.32
N SER A 101 -11.09 -3.62 -29.30
CA SER A 101 -12.37 -2.96 -29.46
C SER A 101 -12.00 -1.51 -29.79
N CYS A 102 -12.10 -1.15 -31.06
CA CYS A 102 -12.09 0.25 -31.45
C CYS A 102 -13.08 0.94 -30.54
N ILE A 103 -12.57 1.69 -29.54
CA ILE A 103 -13.40 2.60 -28.80
C ILE A 103 -13.93 3.50 -29.91
N ASN A 104 -15.21 3.33 -30.26
CA ASN A 104 -15.87 4.26 -31.12
C ASN A 104 -15.66 5.62 -30.46
N HIS A 105 -14.78 6.43 -31.03
CA HIS A 105 -14.63 7.82 -30.64
C HIS A 105 -16.00 8.42 -30.77
N SER A 106 -16.77 8.38 -29.70
CA SER A 106 -17.96 9.18 -29.62
C SER A 106 -17.49 10.59 -29.84
N THR A 107 -17.80 11.15 -30.99
CA THR A 107 -17.54 12.55 -31.29
C THR A 107 -18.26 13.33 -30.21
N PHE A 108 -17.51 13.74 -29.16
CA PHE A 108 -18.06 14.62 -28.15
C PHE A 108 -18.51 15.90 -28.86
N LYS A 109 -19.81 15.99 -29.12
CA LYS A 109 -20.39 17.12 -29.83
C LYS A 109 -20.25 18.44 -29.06
N THR A 110 -20.03 18.38 -27.75
CA THR A 110 -19.91 19.55 -26.89
C THR A 110 -18.75 19.40 -25.92
N LYS A 111 -17.89 20.40 -25.86
CA LYS A 111 -16.81 20.50 -24.86
C LYS A 111 -17.44 20.89 -23.53
N LYS A 112 -17.08 20.18 -22.45
CA LYS A 112 -17.47 20.53 -21.09
C LYS A 112 -16.33 21.25 -20.38
N VAL A 113 -16.67 22.29 -19.63
CA VAL A 113 -15.72 23.06 -18.84
C VAL A 113 -15.87 22.64 -17.36
N SER A 114 -14.79 22.17 -16.78
CA SER A 114 -14.73 21.80 -15.38
C SER A 114 -13.75 22.72 -14.64
N VAL A 115 -14.14 23.24 -13.50
CA VAL A 115 -13.32 24.16 -12.70
C VAL A 115 -13.04 23.55 -11.32
N LEU A 116 -11.76 23.47 -10.95
CA LEU A 116 -11.32 23.08 -9.61
C LEU A 116 -11.03 24.34 -8.77
N PHE A 117 -11.75 24.50 -7.68
CA PHE A 117 -11.46 25.55 -6.69
C PHE A 117 -10.61 25.02 -5.55
N ASN A 118 -9.30 25.19 -5.62
CA ASN A 118 -8.38 24.81 -4.54
C ASN A 118 -8.62 25.58 -3.24
N LEU A 119 -9.17 26.79 -3.36
CA LEU A 119 -9.58 27.67 -2.25
C LEU A 119 -10.98 28.21 -2.53
N LEU A 120 -11.80 28.29 -1.49
CA LEU A 120 -13.08 28.97 -1.54
C LEU A 120 -12.97 30.32 -0.83
N ASN A 121 -13.44 31.39 -1.49
CA ASN A 121 -13.50 32.72 -0.94
C ASN A 121 -14.95 33.03 -0.54
N LYS A 122 -15.16 33.43 0.73
CA LYS A 122 -16.50 33.74 1.27
C LYS A 122 -17.16 34.96 0.59
N ASN A 123 -16.36 35.86 0.04
CA ASN A 123 -16.83 37.08 -0.60
C ASN A 123 -17.07 36.93 -2.11
N PHE A 124 -16.82 35.74 -2.69
CA PHE A 124 -17.03 35.52 -4.10
C PHE A 124 -18.39 34.83 -4.36
N ASP A 125 -19.14 35.40 -5.28
CA ASP A 125 -20.41 34.81 -5.70
C ASP A 125 -20.21 33.78 -6.83
N TYR A 126 -20.06 32.54 -6.46
CA TYR A 126 -19.85 31.42 -7.39
C TYR A 126 -21.06 31.20 -8.32
N THR A 127 -22.23 31.70 -7.96
CA THR A 127 -23.44 31.53 -8.80
C THR A 127 -23.40 32.37 -10.07
N ARG A 128 -22.48 33.34 -10.16
CA ARG A 128 -22.29 34.19 -11.35
C ARG A 128 -21.39 33.57 -12.42
N LEU A 129 -20.80 32.41 -12.14
CA LEU A 129 -19.98 31.72 -13.16
C LEU A 129 -20.82 31.36 -14.39
N GLN A 130 -20.22 31.60 -15.58
CA GLN A 130 -20.81 31.31 -16.88
C GLN A 130 -19.95 30.30 -17.61
N ASN A 131 -20.56 29.51 -18.48
CA ASN A 131 -19.88 28.50 -19.29
C ASN A 131 -19.08 27.45 -18.48
N VAL A 132 -19.55 27.14 -17.27
CA VAL A 132 -19.00 26.10 -16.39
C VAL A 132 -20.04 25.00 -16.24
N ASP A 133 -19.66 23.78 -16.58
CA ASP A 133 -20.53 22.59 -16.46
C ASP A 133 -20.35 21.91 -15.10
N ASN A 134 -19.07 21.75 -14.68
CA ASN A 134 -18.73 21.00 -13.49
C ASN A 134 -17.86 21.84 -12.55
N ILE A 135 -18.13 21.73 -11.25
CA ILE A 135 -17.31 22.34 -10.22
C ILE A 135 -16.73 21.25 -9.31
N TYR A 136 -15.42 21.28 -9.12
CA TYR A 136 -14.69 20.37 -8.25
C TYR A 136 -14.31 21.10 -6.98
N ILE A 137 -14.77 20.59 -5.82
CA ILE A 137 -14.50 21.18 -4.51
C ILE A 137 -13.73 20.16 -3.66
N PRO A 138 -12.55 20.51 -3.11
CA PRO A 138 -11.80 19.65 -2.21
C PRO A 138 -12.62 19.21 -1.00
N PHE A 139 -12.52 17.93 -0.64
CA PHE A 139 -13.26 17.31 0.47
C PHE A 139 -13.17 18.13 1.77
N LYS A 140 -12.01 18.75 2.04
CA LYS A 140 -11.79 19.56 3.26
C LYS A 140 -12.85 20.63 3.48
N PHE A 141 -13.38 21.25 2.41
CA PHE A 141 -14.39 22.33 2.55
C PHE A 141 -15.76 21.84 2.97
N PHE A 142 -16.09 20.58 2.68
CA PHE A 142 -17.35 19.96 3.11
C PHE A 142 -17.41 19.65 4.61
N VAL A 143 -16.24 19.59 5.26
CA VAL A 143 -16.12 19.34 6.71
C VAL A 143 -16.07 20.64 7.49
N LEU A 144 -15.83 21.78 6.82
CA LEU A 144 -15.74 23.10 7.42
C LEU A 144 -17.11 23.78 7.34
N ASN A 145 -17.76 23.97 8.49
CA ASN A 145 -19.10 24.60 8.58
C ASN A 145 -19.17 25.97 7.92
N ASP A 146 -18.08 26.69 7.90
CA ASP A 146 -17.96 28.06 7.36
C ASP A 146 -18.30 28.17 5.86
N PHE A 147 -18.25 27.09 5.12
CA PHE A 147 -18.49 27.05 3.67
C PHE A 147 -19.82 26.39 3.27
N SER A 148 -20.59 25.92 4.24
CA SER A 148 -21.81 25.14 4.00
C SER A 148 -22.79 25.87 3.08
N SER A 149 -23.08 27.16 3.34
CA SER A 149 -24.02 27.94 2.53
C SER A 149 -23.53 28.20 1.11
N ILE A 150 -22.22 28.32 0.93
CA ILE A 150 -21.57 28.53 -0.38
C ILE A 150 -21.68 27.25 -1.19
N ILE A 151 -21.30 26.12 -0.59
CA ILE A 151 -21.33 24.79 -1.22
C ILE A 151 -22.76 24.43 -1.58
N GLN A 152 -23.75 24.75 -0.74
CA GLN A 152 -25.15 24.52 -1.03
C GLN A 152 -25.56 25.24 -2.33
N LYS A 153 -25.29 26.54 -2.44
CA LYS A 153 -25.60 27.35 -3.62
C LYS A 153 -24.90 26.83 -4.88
N ILE A 154 -23.64 26.39 -4.75
CA ILE A 154 -22.86 25.81 -5.86
C ILE A 154 -23.52 24.51 -6.32
N SER A 155 -23.83 23.61 -5.38
CA SER A 155 -24.37 22.28 -5.68
C SER A 155 -25.81 22.31 -6.25
N GLU A 156 -26.55 23.37 -5.99
CA GLU A 156 -27.88 23.60 -6.58
C GLU A 156 -27.80 24.08 -8.04
N LYS A 157 -26.73 24.78 -8.40
CA LYS A 157 -26.60 25.39 -9.74
C LYS A 157 -25.73 24.57 -10.71
N PHE A 158 -24.69 23.92 -10.23
CA PHE A 158 -23.67 23.24 -11.04
C PHE A 158 -23.57 21.75 -10.71
N ASN A 159 -23.10 20.94 -11.67
CA ASN A 159 -22.67 19.58 -11.37
C ASN A 159 -21.48 19.63 -10.42
N THR A 160 -21.70 19.34 -9.15
CA THR A 160 -20.68 19.46 -8.12
C THR A 160 -20.07 18.10 -7.80
N TYR A 161 -18.75 18.04 -7.82
CA TYR A 161 -17.96 16.84 -7.51
C TYR A 161 -17.07 17.09 -6.31
N ILE A 162 -16.95 16.09 -5.45
CA ILE A 162 -16.02 16.11 -4.33
C ILE A 162 -14.64 15.73 -4.86
N TYR A 163 -13.67 16.66 -4.80
CA TYR A 163 -12.29 16.39 -5.15
C TYR A 163 -11.59 15.70 -3.97
N MET A 164 -11.21 14.43 -4.18
CA MET A 164 -10.60 13.62 -3.15
C MET A 164 -9.12 13.96 -2.98
N PRO A 165 -8.58 13.87 -1.74
CA PRO A 165 -7.17 14.18 -1.49
C PRO A 165 -6.25 13.17 -2.17
N THR A 166 -5.13 13.68 -2.71
CA THR A 166 -4.12 12.86 -3.37
C THR A 166 -3.36 11.99 -2.36
N ILE A 167 -3.12 12.52 -1.16
CA ILE A 167 -2.43 11.79 -0.08
C ILE A 167 -3.44 11.41 0.99
N MET A 168 -3.58 10.12 1.23
CA MET A 168 -4.49 9.55 2.23
C MET A 168 -3.68 8.91 3.36
N ARG A 169 -4.00 9.31 4.60
CA ARG A 169 -3.49 8.68 5.83
C ARG A 169 -4.68 8.14 6.64
N ASN A 170 -4.43 7.23 7.57
CA ASN A 170 -5.48 6.57 8.35
C ASN A 170 -6.49 7.53 9.00
N ASN A 171 -6.02 8.67 9.53
CA ASN A 171 -6.89 9.68 10.13
C ASN A 171 -7.81 10.34 9.08
N TYR A 172 -7.28 10.55 7.86
CA TYR A 172 -8.05 11.15 6.78
C TYR A 172 -9.11 10.19 6.25
N THR A 173 -8.79 8.89 6.14
CA THR A 173 -9.73 7.84 5.76
C THR A 173 -10.92 7.79 6.73
N LYS A 174 -10.65 7.81 8.04
CA LYS A 174 -11.69 7.86 9.08
C LYS A 174 -12.55 9.13 8.96
N LEU A 175 -11.91 10.29 8.74
CA LEU A 175 -12.62 11.56 8.58
C LEU A 175 -13.60 11.52 7.40
N ILE A 176 -13.16 10.97 6.26
CA ILE A 176 -14.01 10.82 5.08
C ILE A 176 -15.16 9.86 5.37
N SER A 177 -14.89 8.67 5.87
CA SER A 177 -15.92 7.66 6.15
C SER A 177 -17.01 8.18 7.11
N ASN A 178 -16.63 8.95 8.11
CA ASN A 178 -17.57 9.48 9.10
C ASN A 178 -18.45 10.64 8.56
N ASN A 179 -17.89 11.49 7.70
CA ASN A 179 -18.59 12.69 7.24
C ASN A 179 -19.31 12.50 5.89
N LEU A 180 -18.80 11.62 5.03
CA LEU A 180 -19.30 11.46 3.67
C LEU A 180 -20.80 11.15 3.59
N PRO A 181 -21.39 10.23 4.40
CA PRO A 181 -22.82 9.94 4.34
C PRO A 181 -23.69 11.18 4.58
N ASN A 182 -23.26 12.05 5.50
CA ASN A 182 -23.98 13.28 5.80
C ASN A 182 -23.80 14.32 4.68
N ILE A 183 -22.61 14.47 4.14
CA ILE A 183 -22.32 15.35 3.00
C ILE A 183 -23.20 14.99 1.81
N LEU A 184 -23.31 13.69 1.46
CA LEU A 184 -24.13 13.22 0.35
C LEU A 184 -25.63 13.37 0.56
N LYS A 185 -26.09 13.50 1.81
CA LYS A 185 -27.50 13.82 2.13
C LYS A 185 -27.77 15.32 2.06
N THR A 186 -26.78 16.12 2.43
CA THR A 186 -26.93 17.58 2.58
C THR A 186 -26.81 18.30 1.24
N TYR A 187 -25.87 17.88 0.38
CA TYR A 187 -25.52 18.58 -0.85
C TYR A 187 -25.89 17.75 -2.09
N ASN A 188 -26.26 18.44 -3.17
CA ASN A 188 -26.50 17.79 -4.46
C ASN A 188 -25.16 17.46 -5.15
N ILE A 189 -24.58 16.33 -4.77
CA ILE A 189 -23.30 15.86 -5.30
C ILE A 189 -23.53 14.96 -6.51
N LYS A 190 -22.85 15.26 -7.61
CA LYS A 190 -22.89 14.47 -8.84
C LYS A 190 -21.93 13.27 -8.79
N GLY A 191 -20.79 13.44 -8.13
CA GLY A 191 -19.79 12.38 -8.05
C GLY A 191 -18.49 12.79 -7.36
N PHE A 192 -17.44 12.06 -7.66
CA PHE A 192 -16.13 12.19 -7.04
C PHE A 192 -15.03 12.33 -8.08
N VAL A 193 -14.05 13.19 -7.83
CA VAL A 193 -12.78 13.23 -8.56
C VAL A 193 -11.75 12.48 -7.74
N LEU A 194 -11.31 11.34 -8.25
CA LEU A 194 -10.40 10.42 -7.58
C LEU A 194 -8.96 10.80 -7.91
N SER A 195 -8.09 10.79 -6.92
CA SER A 195 -6.68 11.19 -7.05
C SER A 195 -5.69 10.04 -6.82
N ASN A 196 -6.16 8.90 -6.31
CA ASN A 196 -5.36 7.67 -6.15
C ASN A 196 -6.27 6.44 -6.02
N ILE A 197 -5.66 5.25 -6.13
CA ILE A 197 -6.39 3.99 -6.07
C ILE A 197 -7.08 3.76 -4.70
N GLY A 198 -6.51 4.28 -3.62
CA GLY A 198 -7.12 4.19 -2.29
C GLY A 198 -8.43 4.98 -2.18
N ASN A 199 -8.56 6.10 -2.92
CA ASN A 199 -9.84 6.81 -3.03
C ASN A 199 -10.90 5.92 -3.69
N PHE A 200 -10.51 5.21 -4.76
CA PHE A 200 -11.42 4.31 -5.45
C PHE A 200 -11.93 3.21 -4.52
N GLU A 201 -11.04 2.53 -3.82
CA GLU A 201 -11.42 1.44 -2.91
C GLU A 201 -12.31 1.93 -1.77
N LEU A 202 -12.00 3.10 -1.19
CA LEU A 202 -12.80 3.70 -0.13
C LEU A 202 -14.24 4.03 -0.58
N LEU A 203 -14.39 4.45 -1.84
CA LEU A 203 -15.66 4.95 -2.40
C LEU A 203 -16.41 3.93 -3.23
N LYS A 204 -15.87 2.74 -3.45
CA LYS A 204 -16.41 1.68 -4.32
C LYS A 204 -17.91 1.39 -4.10
N GLN A 205 -18.36 1.43 -2.86
CA GLN A 205 -19.78 1.24 -2.51
C GLN A 205 -20.72 2.30 -3.12
N TYR A 206 -20.21 3.44 -3.55
CA TYR A 206 -20.98 4.54 -4.15
C TYR A 206 -20.95 4.52 -5.69
N GLN A 207 -20.17 3.62 -6.32
CA GLN A 207 -19.93 3.60 -7.76
C GLN A 207 -21.22 3.44 -8.60
N SER A 208 -22.23 2.74 -8.10
CA SER A 208 -23.49 2.56 -8.81
C SER A 208 -24.38 3.81 -8.87
N LYS A 209 -24.11 4.78 -7.99
CA LYS A 209 -25.00 5.96 -7.79
C LYS A 209 -24.33 7.28 -8.18
N TYR A 210 -23.02 7.37 -8.15
CA TYR A 210 -22.27 8.60 -8.34
C TYR A 210 -21.22 8.44 -9.45
N ASP A 211 -20.97 9.51 -10.20
CA ASP A 211 -19.93 9.54 -11.22
C ASP A 211 -18.53 9.48 -10.57
N PHE A 212 -17.63 8.72 -11.19
CA PHE A 212 -16.22 8.66 -10.77
C PHE A 212 -15.35 9.19 -11.90
N ILE A 213 -14.58 10.24 -11.63
CA ILE A 213 -13.65 10.87 -12.55
C ILE A 213 -12.24 10.63 -12.04
N CYS A 214 -11.39 9.97 -12.82
CA CYS A 214 -9.97 9.83 -12.49
C CYS A 214 -9.22 11.11 -12.80
N ASN A 215 -8.44 11.59 -11.84
CA ASN A 215 -7.57 12.73 -12.00
C ASN A 215 -6.28 12.32 -12.74
N TYR A 216 -5.52 13.30 -13.24
CA TYR A 216 -4.22 13.09 -13.91
C TYR A 216 -3.19 12.31 -13.07
N THR A 217 -3.33 12.31 -11.74
CA THR A 217 -2.46 11.55 -10.84
C THR A 217 -2.58 10.03 -10.98
N PHE A 218 -3.58 9.52 -11.69
CA PHE A 218 -3.68 8.09 -12.04
C PHE A 218 -2.74 7.68 -13.17
N ASN A 219 -2.13 8.64 -13.88
CA ASN A 219 -1.24 8.39 -15.03
C ASN A 219 -1.87 7.50 -16.11
N VAL A 220 -3.16 7.63 -16.34
CA VAL A 220 -3.86 6.90 -17.41
C VAL A 220 -3.67 7.64 -18.71
N PHE A 221 -2.83 7.11 -19.61
CA PHE A 221 -2.50 7.74 -20.90
C PHE A 221 -3.17 7.08 -22.10
N ASN A 222 -3.60 5.84 -21.96
CA ASN A 222 -4.19 5.06 -23.05
C ASN A 222 -5.14 3.99 -22.48
N SER A 223 -5.77 3.23 -23.39
CA SER A 223 -6.72 2.17 -23.04
C SER A 223 -6.07 0.93 -22.37
N LEU A 224 -4.76 0.91 -22.22
CA LEU A 224 -4.01 -0.20 -21.62
C LEU A 224 -3.58 0.08 -20.17
N THR A 225 -3.67 1.33 -19.72
CA THR A 225 -3.39 1.76 -18.33
C THR A 225 -4.69 2.07 -17.54
#